data_dc9994f63ec9f9c62150e5aea0f610a1
#
_entry.id   dc9994f63ec9f9c62150e5aea0f610a1
#
_cell.length_a   1.000
_cell.length_b   1.000
_cell.length_c   1.000
_cell.angle_alpha   90.00
_cell.angle_beta   90.00
_cell.angle_gamma   90.00
#
_symmetry.space_group_name_H-M   'P 1'
#
loop_
_entity.id
_entity.type
_entity.pdbx_description
1 polymer ?
#
loop_
_entity_poly.entity_id
_entity_poly.type
_entity_poly.pdbx_seq_one_letter_code
_entity_poly.pdbx_strand_id
1 'polypeptide(L)'
;ERLLRESKTADGKTKAEAVMLLNHKDALRFVLDNPDYLKELTIHHIVDIHTLLTKELSVDKGLRHRRVGITGTQYRPLDNEFQIREAMQDTCALINSRHNVFEQALLVLVLLSYIQPFMDGNKRTARITSNALLIAHGYCPLSFRTVDAMDYKKAMLIFYEQNNLYAFKQI
;
A
#
# COMPACT_ATOMS: atom_id res chain seq x y z
N GLU A 1 -13.72 7.71 -15.41
CA GLU A 1 -15.06 8.02 -14.85
C GLU A 1 -16.13 7.03 -15.30
N ARG A 2 -16.26 6.70 -16.61
CA ARG A 2 -17.26 5.75 -17.12
C ARG A 2 -17.13 4.35 -16.47
N LEU A 3 -15.91 3.82 -16.27
CA LEU A 3 -15.69 2.55 -15.61
C LEU A 3 -16.23 2.54 -14.17
N LEU A 4 -16.03 3.64 -13.44
CA LEU A 4 -16.45 3.74 -12.03
C LEU A 4 -17.96 3.98 -11.87
N ARG A 5 -18.62 4.56 -12.88
CA ARG A 5 -20.06 4.84 -12.90
C ARG A 5 -20.88 3.73 -13.56
N GLU A 6 -20.41 3.23 -14.69
CA GLU A 6 -21.18 2.36 -15.60
C GLU A 6 -20.59 0.95 -15.73
N SER A 7 -19.47 0.65 -15.06
CA SER A 7 -18.72 -0.61 -15.18
C SER A 7 -18.28 -0.95 -16.61
N LYS A 8 -18.17 0.06 -17.48
CA LYS A 8 -17.70 -0.10 -18.87
C LYS A 8 -16.21 0.16 -18.96
N THR A 9 -15.48 -0.76 -19.59
CA THR A 9 -14.05 -0.62 -19.84
C THR A 9 -13.82 0.54 -20.82
N ALA A 10 -12.83 1.40 -20.55
CA ALA A 10 -12.42 2.44 -21.49
C ALA A 10 -11.69 1.82 -22.69
N ASP A 11 -11.84 2.43 -23.87
CA ASP A 11 -11.16 1.98 -25.08
C ASP A 11 -9.64 1.92 -24.87
N GLY A 12 -9.01 0.82 -25.29
CA GLY A 12 -7.58 0.59 -25.15
C GLY A 12 -7.11 0.11 -23.77
N LYS A 13 -8.01 -0.14 -22.78
CA LYS A 13 -7.67 -0.66 -21.47
C LYS A 13 -7.97 -2.15 -21.34
N THR A 14 -7.09 -2.88 -20.66
CA THR A 14 -7.29 -4.31 -20.41
C THR A 14 -8.37 -4.56 -19.37
N LYS A 15 -8.97 -5.75 -19.40
CA LYS A 15 -9.92 -6.18 -18.37
C LYS A 15 -9.28 -6.15 -16.97
N ALA A 16 -8.01 -6.54 -16.86
CA ALA A 16 -7.28 -6.53 -15.59
C ALA A 16 -7.11 -5.11 -15.03
N GLU A 17 -6.82 -4.10 -15.88
CA GLU A 17 -6.75 -2.69 -15.44
C GLU A 17 -8.11 -2.19 -14.94
N ALA A 18 -9.20 -2.60 -15.59
CA ALA A 18 -10.55 -2.27 -15.16
C ALA A 18 -10.86 -2.89 -13.77
N VAL A 19 -10.55 -4.17 -13.58
CA VAL A 19 -10.70 -4.86 -12.30
C VAL A 19 -9.86 -4.20 -11.21
N MET A 20 -8.60 -3.84 -11.49
CA MET A 20 -7.74 -3.14 -10.53
C MET A 20 -8.35 -1.81 -10.06
N LEU A 21 -8.96 -1.02 -10.95
CA LEU A 21 -9.60 0.24 -10.58
C LEU A 21 -10.86 0.03 -9.74
N LEU A 22 -11.68 -0.97 -10.08
CA LEU A 22 -12.87 -1.32 -9.30
C LEU A 22 -12.48 -1.81 -7.90
N ASN A 23 -11.51 -2.71 -7.81
CA ASN A 23 -10.99 -3.20 -6.53
C ASN A 23 -10.43 -2.06 -5.67
N HIS A 24 -9.74 -1.09 -6.27
CA HIS A 24 -9.23 0.08 -5.53
C HIS A 24 -10.37 0.93 -4.97
N LYS A 25 -11.43 1.16 -5.76
CA LYS A 25 -12.65 1.84 -5.29
C LYS A 25 -13.30 1.07 -4.14
N ASP A 26 -13.45 -0.26 -4.28
CA ASP A 26 -14.12 -1.10 -3.29
C ASP A 26 -13.30 -1.18 -1.98
N ALA A 27 -11.97 -1.28 -2.07
CA ALA A 27 -11.08 -1.23 -0.90
C ALA A 27 -11.18 0.13 -0.17
N LEU A 28 -11.20 1.24 -0.90
CA LEU A 28 -11.38 2.56 -0.30
C LEU A 28 -12.76 2.70 0.35
N ARG A 29 -13.82 2.20 -0.32
CA ARG A 29 -15.16 2.20 0.23
C ARG A 29 -15.25 1.37 1.49
N PHE A 30 -14.67 0.16 1.50
CA PHE A 30 -14.61 -0.69 2.68
C PHE A 30 -14.01 0.05 3.89
N VAL A 31 -12.91 0.78 3.69
CA VAL A 31 -12.25 1.55 4.75
C VAL A 31 -13.13 2.73 5.23
N LEU A 32 -13.82 3.41 4.31
CA LEU A 32 -14.72 4.51 4.66
C LEU A 32 -15.96 4.03 5.43
N ASP A 33 -16.49 2.87 5.04
CA ASP A 33 -17.66 2.25 5.69
C ASP A 33 -17.30 1.61 7.04
N ASN A 34 -16.00 1.34 7.30
CA ASN A 34 -15.49 0.71 8.52
C ASN A 34 -14.34 1.55 9.14
N PRO A 35 -14.59 2.77 9.59
CA PRO A 35 -13.54 3.70 10.03
C PRO A 35 -12.70 3.16 11.19
N ASP A 36 -13.28 2.33 12.05
CA ASP A 36 -12.58 1.77 13.22
C ASP A 36 -11.70 0.55 12.89
N TYR A 37 -11.73 0.07 11.64
CA TYR A 37 -11.06 -1.15 11.21
C TYR A 37 -9.54 -1.13 11.47
N LEU A 38 -8.89 0.03 11.34
CA LEU A 38 -7.44 0.17 11.53
C LEU A 38 -7.07 1.03 12.75
N LYS A 39 -7.85 1.00 13.83
CA LYS A 39 -7.42 1.61 15.11
C LYS A 39 -6.14 0.98 15.65
N GLU A 40 -5.94 -0.29 15.39
CA GLU A 40 -4.71 -1.02 15.65
C GLU A 40 -4.28 -1.75 14.38
N LEU A 41 -3.06 -1.49 13.92
CA LEU A 41 -2.53 -2.10 12.70
C LEU A 41 -2.02 -3.51 12.99
N THR A 42 -2.49 -4.50 12.23
CA THR A 42 -2.01 -5.88 12.26
C THR A 42 -1.68 -6.38 10.86
N ILE A 43 -0.88 -7.45 10.77
CA ILE A 43 -0.62 -8.11 9.49
C ILE A 43 -1.92 -8.57 8.82
N HIS A 44 -2.88 -9.05 9.63
CA HIS A 44 -4.18 -9.51 9.12
C HIS A 44 -4.92 -8.39 8.38
N HIS A 45 -5.02 -7.21 8.98
CA HIS A 45 -5.65 -6.04 8.36
C HIS A 45 -4.98 -5.66 7.03
N ILE A 46 -3.64 -5.73 6.95
CA ILE A 46 -2.89 -5.44 5.73
C ILE A 46 -3.18 -6.49 4.64
N VAL A 47 -3.23 -7.77 5.02
CA VAL A 47 -3.56 -8.88 4.11
C VAL A 47 -5.00 -8.77 3.60
N ASP A 48 -5.95 -8.37 4.43
CA ASP A 48 -7.34 -8.17 4.03
C ASP A 48 -7.48 -7.05 3.00
N ILE A 49 -6.82 -5.91 3.24
CA ILE A 49 -6.77 -4.81 2.25
C ILE A 49 -6.15 -5.28 0.93
N HIS A 50 -5.04 -6.04 1.01
CA HIS A 50 -4.42 -6.62 -0.19
C HIS A 50 -5.38 -7.57 -0.92
N THR A 51 -6.11 -8.39 -0.19
CA THR A 51 -7.09 -9.35 -0.74
C THR A 51 -8.21 -8.63 -1.49
N LEU A 52 -8.71 -7.52 -0.95
CA LEU A 52 -9.69 -6.67 -1.63
C LEU A 52 -9.12 -6.08 -2.92
N LEU A 53 -7.87 -5.57 -2.87
CA LEU A 53 -7.20 -4.94 -4.01
C LEU A 53 -6.86 -5.92 -5.14
N THR A 54 -6.71 -7.21 -4.83
CA THR A 54 -6.31 -8.26 -5.78
C THR A 54 -7.45 -9.23 -6.12
N LYS A 55 -8.68 -8.93 -5.71
CA LYS A 55 -9.86 -9.72 -6.04
C LYS A 55 -10.00 -9.88 -7.57
N GLU A 56 -10.25 -11.11 -8.02
CA GLU A 56 -10.40 -11.45 -9.45
C GLU A 56 -9.16 -11.14 -10.32
N LEU A 57 -8.00 -10.93 -9.70
CA LEU A 57 -6.71 -10.83 -10.39
C LEU A 57 -5.90 -12.11 -10.13
N SER A 58 -5.06 -12.48 -11.10
CA SER A 58 -4.16 -13.63 -10.99
C SER A 58 -2.94 -13.29 -10.13
N VAL A 59 -3.17 -12.93 -8.87
CA VAL A 59 -2.15 -12.57 -7.88
C VAL A 59 -2.25 -13.54 -6.70
N ASP A 60 -1.10 -14.06 -6.26
CA ASP A 60 -1.02 -14.94 -5.10
C ASP A 60 -1.52 -14.17 -3.85
N LYS A 61 -2.33 -14.83 -3.03
CA LYS A 61 -2.87 -14.26 -1.79
C LYS A 61 -1.91 -14.50 -0.62
N GLY A 62 -1.96 -13.59 0.35
CA GLY A 62 -1.11 -13.68 1.54
C GLY A 62 0.32 -13.22 1.30
N LEU A 63 1.19 -13.47 2.28
CA LEU A 63 2.60 -13.12 2.18
C LEU A 63 3.29 -13.97 1.12
N ARG A 64 4.18 -13.37 0.35
CA ARG A 64 4.87 -14.06 -0.74
C ARG A 64 5.91 -15.06 -0.24
N HIS A 65 6.10 -16.10 -1.02
CA HIS A 65 7.13 -17.15 -0.82
C HIS A 65 8.24 -17.07 -1.88
N ARG A 66 8.15 -16.14 -2.82
CA ARG A 66 9.09 -15.99 -3.94
C ARG A 66 9.73 -14.62 -3.92
N ARG A 67 10.92 -14.55 -4.50
CA ARG A 67 11.64 -13.28 -4.67
C ARG A 67 10.87 -12.32 -5.56
N VAL A 68 10.94 -11.04 -5.21
CA VAL A 68 10.45 -9.94 -6.05
C VAL A 68 11.57 -8.92 -6.21
N GLY A 69 11.51 -8.14 -7.28
CA GLY A 69 12.41 -7.02 -7.52
C GLY A 69 11.66 -5.71 -7.66
N ILE A 70 12.37 -4.61 -7.47
CA ILE A 70 11.84 -3.26 -7.67
C ILE A 70 12.60 -2.63 -8.83
N THR A 71 11.89 -2.21 -9.87
CA THR A 71 12.50 -1.60 -11.04
C THR A 71 13.14 -0.25 -10.72
N GLY A 72 14.40 -0.08 -11.10
CA GLY A 72 15.14 1.19 -10.98
C GLY A 72 15.94 1.34 -9.69
N THR A 73 16.14 0.26 -8.92
CA THR A 73 16.98 0.22 -7.73
C THR A 73 17.80 -1.06 -7.68
N GLN A 74 18.91 -1.06 -6.98
CA GLN A 74 19.68 -2.25 -6.63
C GLN A 74 19.20 -2.89 -5.31
N TYR A 75 18.34 -2.20 -4.57
CA TYR A 75 17.73 -2.73 -3.35
C TYR A 75 16.98 -4.04 -3.66
N ARG A 76 17.24 -5.05 -2.85
CA ARG A 76 16.59 -6.37 -2.93
C ARG A 76 15.74 -6.58 -1.69
N PRO A 77 14.41 -6.66 -1.82
CA PRO A 77 13.53 -7.02 -0.72
C PRO A 77 13.87 -8.40 -0.15
N LEU A 78 13.53 -8.62 1.12
CA LEU A 78 13.65 -9.92 1.78
C LEU A 78 13.07 -11.02 0.90
N ASP A 79 13.68 -12.22 0.91
CA ASP A 79 13.27 -13.33 0.04
C ASP A 79 12.72 -14.54 0.80
N ASN A 80 12.77 -14.51 2.12
CA ASN A 80 12.32 -15.58 3.00
C ASN A 80 11.01 -15.18 3.70
N GLU A 81 10.00 -16.03 3.63
CA GLU A 81 8.67 -15.77 4.23
C GLU A 81 8.75 -15.49 5.73
N PHE A 82 9.61 -16.21 6.47
CA PHE A 82 9.75 -15.99 7.90
C PHE A 82 10.30 -14.59 8.20
N GLN A 83 11.33 -14.16 7.47
CA GLN A 83 11.89 -12.82 7.60
C GLN A 83 10.88 -11.74 7.18
N ILE A 84 10.09 -12.00 6.14
CA ILE A 84 9.02 -11.08 5.70
C ILE A 84 7.98 -10.94 6.81
N ARG A 85 7.55 -12.05 7.42
CA ARG A 85 6.58 -12.07 8.51
C ARG A 85 7.10 -11.34 9.74
N GLU A 86 8.35 -11.58 10.12
CA GLU A 86 9.02 -10.90 11.23
C GLU A 86 9.10 -9.39 10.98
N ALA A 87 9.60 -8.97 9.80
CA ALA A 87 9.66 -7.57 9.43
C ALA A 87 8.27 -6.88 9.41
N MET A 88 7.22 -7.61 9.02
CA MET A 88 5.85 -7.12 9.07
C MET A 88 5.33 -6.99 10.52
N GLN A 89 5.68 -7.92 11.41
CA GLN A 89 5.35 -7.84 12.83
C GLN A 89 6.02 -6.63 13.49
N ASP A 90 7.32 -6.46 13.26
CA ASP A 90 8.11 -5.33 13.76
C ASP A 90 7.58 -3.99 13.23
N THR A 91 7.20 -3.96 11.95
CA THR A 91 6.58 -2.79 11.32
C THR A 91 5.25 -2.44 11.98
N CYS A 92 4.36 -3.41 12.21
CA CYS A 92 3.10 -3.17 12.89
C CYS A 92 3.33 -2.68 14.33
N ALA A 93 4.25 -3.30 15.08
CA ALA A 93 4.59 -2.89 16.44
C ALA A 93 5.16 -1.46 16.48
N LEU A 94 6.08 -1.14 15.56
CA LEU A 94 6.66 0.19 15.42
C LEU A 94 5.57 1.24 15.15
N ILE A 95 4.67 0.99 14.21
CA ILE A 95 3.61 1.93 13.81
C ILE A 95 2.63 2.13 14.97
N ASN A 96 2.19 1.05 15.62
CA ASN A 96 1.28 1.13 16.77
C ASN A 96 1.90 1.85 17.99
N SER A 97 3.24 1.86 18.12
CA SER A 97 3.94 2.59 19.18
C SER A 97 4.00 4.11 18.95
N ARG A 98 3.64 4.62 17.76
CA ARG A 98 3.67 6.05 17.45
C ARG A 98 2.37 6.73 17.87
N HIS A 99 2.50 7.92 18.45
CA HIS A 99 1.33 8.71 18.87
C HIS A 99 0.81 9.64 17.76
N ASN A 100 1.66 9.97 16.80
CA ASN A 100 1.30 10.86 15.69
C ASN A 100 0.79 10.03 14.50
N VAL A 101 -0.48 10.20 14.15
CA VAL A 101 -1.12 9.45 13.06
C VAL A 101 -0.50 9.73 11.69
N PHE A 102 0.01 10.94 11.46
CA PHE A 102 0.69 11.27 10.19
C PHE A 102 2.03 10.55 10.08
N GLU A 103 2.74 10.38 11.20
CA GLU A 103 3.92 9.53 11.27
C GLU A 103 3.57 8.07 11.02
N GLN A 104 2.51 7.55 11.63
CA GLN A 104 2.01 6.20 11.38
C GLN A 104 1.69 5.98 9.90
N ALA A 105 0.93 6.89 9.30
CA ALA A 105 0.53 6.82 7.89
C ALA A 105 1.73 6.86 6.94
N LEU A 106 2.72 7.72 7.21
CA LEU A 106 3.96 7.80 6.45
C LEU A 106 4.78 6.50 6.58
N LEU A 107 4.94 5.98 7.80
CA LEU A 107 5.69 4.74 8.04
C LEU A 107 5.04 3.55 7.33
N VAL A 108 3.71 3.40 7.37
CA VAL A 108 3.01 2.36 6.59
C VAL A 108 3.33 2.48 5.11
N LEU A 109 3.22 3.70 4.56
CA LEU A 109 3.40 3.96 3.14
C LEU A 109 4.79 3.54 2.65
N VAL A 110 5.83 3.88 3.41
CA VAL A 110 7.21 3.61 3.00
C VAL A 110 7.65 2.20 3.37
N LEU A 111 7.33 1.68 4.56
CA LEU A 111 7.81 0.38 5.02
C LEU A 111 7.13 -0.79 4.29
N LEU A 112 5.82 -0.73 4.01
CA LEU A 112 5.19 -1.75 3.17
C LEU A 112 5.75 -1.74 1.74
N SER A 113 6.05 -0.54 1.21
CA SER A 113 6.68 -0.43 -0.10
C SER A 113 8.13 -0.93 -0.08
N TYR A 114 8.83 -0.85 1.05
CA TYR A 114 10.19 -1.35 1.24
C TYR A 114 10.21 -2.89 1.40
N ILE A 115 9.43 -3.42 2.31
CA ILE A 115 9.37 -4.88 2.60
C ILE A 115 8.84 -5.65 1.39
N GLN A 116 7.93 -5.07 0.61
CA GLN A 116 7.27 -5.74 -0.52
C GLN A 116 6.67 -7.10 -0.09
N PRO A 117 5.73 -7.14 0.89
CA PRO A 117 5.28 -8.40 1.47
C PRO A 117 4.47 -9.28 0.52
N PHE A 118 3.99 -8.76 -0.62
CA PHE A 118 3.15 -9.46 -1.58
C PHE A 118 3.83 -9.62 -2.94
N MET A 119 3.33 -10.54 -3.76
CA MET A 119 3.83 -10.75 -5.13
C MET A 119 3.55 -9.55 -6.05
N ASP A 120 2.40 -8.90 -5.88
CA ASP A 120 2.02 -7.65 -6.54
C ASP A 120 1.08 -6.85 -5.63
N GLY A 121 0.82 -5.58 -5.98
CA GLY A 121 -0.12 -4.73 -5.26
C GLY A 121 0.46 -4.02 -4.02
N ASN A 122 1.75 -4.20 -3.70
CA ASN A 122 2.39 -3.64 -2.51
C ASN A 122 2.17 -2.13 -2.34
N LYS A 123 2.41 -1.33 -3.39
CA LYS A 123 2.23 0.13 -3.34
C LYS A 123 0.76 0.53 -3.19
N ARG A 124 -0.15 -0.21 -3.81
CA ARG A 124 -1.61 0.03 -3.68
C ARG A 124 -2.06 -0.29 -2.25
N THR A 125 -1.63 -1.42 -1.70
CA THR A 125 -1.89 -1.80 -0.32
C THR A 125 -1.35 -0.77 0.66
N ALA A 126 -0.09 -0.34 0.50
CA ALA A 126 0.51 0.68 1.33
C ALA A 126 -0.30 1.98 1.36
N ARG A 127 -0.77 2.46 0.20
CA ARG A 127 -1.59 3.69 0.10
C ARG A 127 -2.96 3.55 0.77
N ILE A 128 -3.67 2.44 0.54
CA ILE A 128 -4.98 2.22 1.18
C ILE A 128 -4.82 2.04 2.69
N THR A 129 -3.82 1.28 3.15
CA THR A 129 -3.55 1.09 4.58
C THR A 129 -3.18 2.41 5.27
N SER A 130 -2.34 3.23 4.63
CA SER A 130 -1.99 4.58 5.11
C SER A 130 -3.23 5.46 5.25
N ASN A 131 -4.10 5.48 4.24
CA ASN A 131 -5.35 6.24 4.27
C ASN A 131 -6.34 5.69 5.31
N ALA A 132 -6.37 4.39 5.52
CA ALA A 132 -7.23 3.77 6.52
C ALA A 132 -6.85 4.18 7.94
N LEU A 133 -5.55 4.31 8.24
CA LEU A 133 -5.08 4.88 9.52
C LEU A 133 -5.54 6.33 9.71
N LEU A 134 -5.43 7.17 8.67
CA LEU A 134 -5.91 8.55 8.73
C LEU A 134 -7.42 8.60 9.02
N ILE A 135 -8.21 7.80 8.30
CA ILE A 135 -9.67 7.72 8.45
C ILE A 135 -10.02 7.24 9.87
N ALA A 136 -9.33 6.21 10.39
CA ALA A 136 -9.55 5.68 11.75
C ALA A 136 -9.34 6.73 12.85
N HIS A 137 -8.57 7.77 12.57
CA HIS A 137 -8.31 8.88 13.49
C HIS A 137 -9.07 10.17 13.11
N GLY A 138 -10.07 10.07 12.23
CA GLY A 138 -10.93 11.21 11.86
C GLY A 138 -10.31 12.18 10.85
N TYR A 139 -9.24 11.81 10.17
CA TYR A 139 -8.61 12.64 9.13
C TYR A 139 -9.07 12.25 7.72
N CYS A 140 -9.01 13.20 6.81
CA CYS A 140 -9.26 12.93 5.39
C CYS A 140 -8.16 12.04 4.77
N PRO A 141 -8.52 11.13 3.87
CA PRO A 141 -7.54 10.35 3.13
C PRO A 141 -6.69 11.25 2.22
N LEU A 142 -5.41 10.92 2.07
CA LEU A 142 -4.52 11.60 1.15
C LEU A 142 -4.80 11.18 -0.30
N SER A 143 -4.86 12.17 -1.17
CA SER A 143 -4.89 11.96 -2.62
C SER A 143 -3.48 12.08 -3.20
N PHE A 144 -3.03 11.02 -3.86
CA PHE A 144 -1.73 11.02 -4.56
C PHE A 144 -1.85 11.57 -5.99
N ARG A 145 -3.00 12.15 -6.36
CA ARG A 145 -3.27 12.63 -7.72
C ARG A 145 -2.47 13.89 -8.08
N THR A 146 -2.19 14.73 -7.10
CA THR A 146 -1.47 15.99 -7.28
C THR A 146 0.04 15.86 -7.09
N VAL A 147 0.50 14.73 -6.60
CA VAL A 147 1.93 14.45 -6.42
C VAL A 147 2.55 14.11 -7.77
N ASP A 148 3.67 14.76 -8.10
CA ASP A 148 4.42 14.40 -9.30
C ASP A 148 4.93 12.95 -9.21
N ALA A 149 4.64 12.16 -10.25
CA ALA A 149 4.95 10.73 -10.26
C ALA A 149 6.47 10.47 -10.24
N MET A 150 7.27 11.37 -10.81
CA MET A 150 8.72 11.25 -10.84
C MET A 150 9.32 11.59 -9.48
N ASP A 151 8.81 12.62 -8.80
CA ASP A 151 9.28 13.00 -7.46
C ASP A 151 8.92 11.94 -6.44
N TYR A 152 7.69 11.39 -6.49
CA TYR A 152 7.31 10.25 -5.67
C TYR A 152 8.25 9.05 -5.91
N LYS A 153 8.53 8.72 -7.18
CA LYS A 153 9.44 7.62 -7.52
C LYS A 153 10.84 7.86 -7.00
N LYS A 154 11.40 9.07 -7.17
CA LYS A 154 12.74 9.44 -6.66
C LYS A 154 12.81 9.33 -5.14
N ALA A 155 11.82 9.85 -4.42
CA ALA A 155 11.76 9.77 -2.96
C ALA A 155 11.74 8.32 -2.47
N MET A 156 10.96 7.44 -3.14
CA MET A 156 10.97 6.01 -2.84
C MET A 156 12.31 5.35 -3.12
N LEU A 157 12.98 5.68 -4.24
CA LEU A 157 14.30 5.13 -4.55
C LEU A 157 15.35 5.55 -3.52
N ILE A 158 15.34 6.82 -3.08
CA ILE A 158 16.21 7.32 -2.01
C ILE A 158 15.95 6.55 -0.72
N PHE A 159 14.67 6.28 -0.39
CA PHE A 159 14.36 5.48 0.78
C PHE A 159 14.86 4.03 0.66
N TYR A 160 14.72 3.40 -0.49
CA TYR A 160 15.19 2.02 -0.71
C TYR A 160 16.72 1.90 -0.60
N GLU A 161 17.46 2.88 -1.10
CA GLU A 161 18.94 2.83 -1.15
C GLU A 161 19.60 3.34 0.16
N GLN A 162 18.97 4.30 0.84
CA GLN A 162 19.60 5.06 1.92
C GLN A 162 18.80 5.06 3.23
N ASN A 163 17.61 4.46 3.27
CA ASN A 163 16.66 4.53 4.39
C ASN A 163 16.36 5.99 4.82
N ASN A 164 16.40 6.92 3.87
CA ASN A 164 16.22 8.34 4.12
C ASN A 164 14.81 8.80 3.75
N LEU A 165 14.06 9.25 4.76
CA LEU A 165 12.67 9.73 4.64
C LEU A 165 12.57 11.20 4.25
N TYR A 166 13.68 11.95 4.23
CA TYR A 166 13.63 13.40 4.04
C TYR A 166 12.94 13.79 2.73
N ALA A 167 13.36 13.18 1.62
CA ALA A 167 12.76 13.46 0.32
C ALA A 167 11.25 13.15 0.27
N PHE A 168 10.82 12.12 1.01
CA PHE A 168 9.41 11.72 1.07
C PHE A 168 8.55 12.69 1.89
N LYS A 169 9.13 13.36 2.90
CA LYS A 169 8.44 14.37 3.71
C LYS A 169 8.24 15.70 2.98
N GLN A 170 8.90 15.90 1.84
CA GLN A 170 8.80 17.14 1.05
C GLN A 170 7.73 17.08 -0.04
N ILE A 171 7.16 15.92 -0.29
CA ILE A 171 6.07 15.68 -1.26
C ILE A 171 4.76 15.43 -0.53
#